data_58f76d155b216b8b6eac5cc06042baab
#
_entry.id   58f76d155b216b8b6eac5cc06042baab
#
_cell.length_a   1.000
_cell.length_b   1.000
_cell.length_c   1.000
_cell.angle_alpha   90.00
_cell.angle_beta   90.00
_cell.angle_gamma   90.00
#
_symmetry.space_group_name_H-M   'P 1'
#
loop_
_entity.id
_entity.type
_entity.pdbx_description
1 polymer ?
#
loop_
_entity_poly.entity_id
_entity_poly.type
_entity_poly.pdbx_seq_one_letter_code
_entity_poly.pdbx_strand_id
1 'polypeptide(L)'
;MESKKVFTTAPSPESQGIPSQAILNFLQRIDSERICMHGFLLVRHNTIAAEGYWAPWSADRKHRMYSVSKSFVSLAIGIMIDEGKLTLDDRVAEYFPDKLPEKLHPWLTASTVRDLLTMSTAHSRTSYTCNDPDWVSTFFNRPPSHPPGTIFSYDTAATVVLTATVERLAGMPFLDYMRPRFLDRIGFSSDAWCVRTPEGVSWGGSGVICTLRDLARVGLACMNGGTWGGERVLPAEYVSAATSKQIDNSIRGNDGYGYQIWRDKENGFSFRGMGSQYAICFPDRDFAFTCISDTQGAPSGSAIPAVMREELYPHLSDKPLPENPDAQAELADRIAHLAVLPIPGSPDAPAASEVNGVWYALEDNSMGITKMRLSFEQEQGTWEYTNGQGDNALRFGIGRTLSGKFPQRNYYGEQIRSVPGIEYDCLASAAWIDEQTLNMEVYITDNHLGGLRISFAFKEEEIGVFMTKQAEFFLDEYNGFAGGKRL
;
A
#
# COMPACT_ATOMS: atom_id res chain seq x y z
N MET A 1 34.52 16.92 -8.47
CA MET A 1 34.07 15.50 -8.56
C MET A 1 32.78 15.51 -9.34
N GLU A 2 32.72 14.83 -10.48
CA GLU A 2 31.43 14.64 -11.16
C GLU A 2 30.53 13.87 -10.22
N SER A 3 29.37 14.44 -9.92
CA SER A 3 28.30 13.76 -9.16
C SER A 3 28.00 12.46 -9.90
N LYS A 4 28.25 11.29 -9.25
CA LYS A 4 27.86 10.01 -9.82
C LYS A 4 26.37 10.05 -10.10
N LYS A 5 26.00 9.91 -11.36
CA LYS A 5 24.59 9.85 -11.78
C LYS A 5 23.96 8.65 -11.05
N VAL A 6 22.99 8.90 -10.16
CA VAL A 6 22.25 7.90 -9.43
C VAL A 6 20.81 7.90 -9.91
N PHE A 7 20.19 6.74 -9.97
CA PHE A 7 18.79 6.58 -10.33
C PHE A 7 18.49 7.04 -11.79
N THR A 8 19.44 6.79 -12.69
CA THR A 8 19.26 6.95 -14.14
C THR A 8 18.79 5.63 -14.75
N THR A 9 18.11 5.68 -15.88
CA THR A 9 17.68 4.48 -16.61
C THR A 9 18.87 3.86 -17.35
N ALA A 10 19.01 2.53 -17.22
CA ALA A 10 20.00 1.76 -17.96
C ALA A 10 19.64 1.67 -19.45
N PRO A 11 20.63 1.47 -20.35
CA PRO A 11 20.37 1.23 -21.76
C PRO A 11 19.58 -0.07 -22.00
N SER A 12 19.81 -1.09 -21.19
CA SER A 12 19.11 -2.37 -21.21
C SER A 12 19.15 -3.04 -19.81
N PRO A 13 18.22 -3.94 -19.46
CA PRO A 13 18.33 -4.76 -18.26
C PRO A 13 19.59 -5.62 -18.27
N GLU A 14 20.00 -6.15 -19.41
CA GLU A 14 21.20 -6.97 -19.61
C GLU A 14 22.47 -6.21 -19.20
N SER A 15 22.54 -4.91 -19.47
CA SER A 15 23.67 -4.06 -19.04
C SER A 15 23.82 -4.01 -17.52
N GLN A 16 22.76 -4.30 -16.79
CA GLN A 16 22.69 -4.40 -15.33
C GLN A 16 22.74 -5.85 -14.81
N GLY A 17 22.98 -6.81 -15.70
CA GLY A 17 23.04 -8.24 -15.35
C GLY A 17 21.66 -8.84 -15.02
N ILE A 18 20.59 -8.30 -15.57
CA ILE A 18 19.22 -8.83 -15.44
C ILE A 18 18.76 -9.25 -16.84
N PRO A 19 18.42 -10.53 -17.09
CA PRO A 19 17.90 -10.92 -18.39
C PRO A 19 16.50 -10.31 -18.63
N SER A 20 16.26 -9.70 -19.79
CA SER A 20 14.92 -9.24 -20.20
C SER A 20 13.90 -10.37 -20.14
N GLN A 21 14.32 -11.61 -20.46
CA GLN A 21 13.45 -12.79 -20.38
C GLN A 21 12.99 -13.09 -18.95
N ALA A 22 13.82 -12.86 -17.93
CA ALA A 22 13.43 -13.04 -16.54
C ALA A 22 12.33 -12.03 -16.13
N ILE A 23 12.41 -10.80 -16.65
CA ILE A 23 11.38 -9.78 -16.41
C ILE A 23 10.07 -10.16 -17.13
N LEU A 24 10.14 -10.65 -18.36
CA LEU A 24 8.99 -11.16 -19.11
C LEU A 24 8.30 -12.30 -18.34
N ASN A 25 9.06 -13.26 -17.83
CA ASN A 25 8.54 -14.36 -17.01
C ASN A 25 7.86 -13.86 -15.75
N PHE A 26 8.47 -12.89 -15.06
CA PHE A 26 7.87 -12.22 -13.90
C PHE A 26 6.51 -11.59 -14.26
N LEU A 27 6.44 -10.80 -15.34
CA LEU A 27 5.21 -10.16 -15.79
C LEU A 27 4.14 -11.18 -16.19
N GLN A 28 4.53 -12.25 -16.91
CA GLN A 28 3.63 -13.32 -17.28
C GLN A 28 3.03 -14.02 -16.05
N ARG A 29 3.84 -14.22 -15.01
CA ARG A 29 3.37 -14.85 -13.78
C ARG A 29 2.45 -13.95 -12.98
N ILE A 30 2.73 -12.64 -12.90
CA ILE A 30 1.83 -11.65 -12.32
C ILE A 30 0.44 -11.72 -12.98
N ASP A 31 0.38 -11.80 -14.31
CA ASP A 31 -0.90 -11.91 -15.03
C ASP A 31 -1.60 -13.25 -14.79
N SER A 32 -0.86 -14.36 -14.88
CA SER A 32 -1.43 -15.70 -14.72
C SER A 32 -2.01 -15.94 -13.32
N GLU A 33 -1.39 -15.37 -12.29
CA GLU A 33 -1.85 -15.39 -10.90
C GLU A 33 -2.86 -14.24 -10.62
N ARG A 34 -3.16 -13.41 -11.62
CA ARG A 34 -4.10 -12.27 -11.54
C ARG A 34 -3.79 -11.33 -10.38
N ILE A 35 -2.51 -11.05 -10.16
CA ILE A 35 -2.06 -10.12 -9.14
C ILE A 35 -2.31 -8.69 -9.61
N CYS A 36 -3.10 -7.91 -8.86
CA CYS A 36 -3.39 -6.52 -9.18
C CYS A 36 -2.18 -5.63 -8.89
N MET A 37 -1.25 -5.59 -9.83
CA MET A 37 -0.09 -4.67 -9.79
C MET A 37 -0.48 -3.30 -10.30
N HIS A 38 0.12 -2.26 -9.72
CA HIS A 38 0.01 -0.88 -10.17
C HIS A 38 1.31 -0.36 -10.77
N GLY A 39 2.44 -0.85 -10.28
CA GLY A 39 3.75 -0.54 -10.82
C GLY A 39 4.87 -1.36 -10.20
N PHE A 40 5.94 -1.54 -10.95
CA PHE A 40 7.19 -2.15 -10.48
C PHE A 40 8.39 -1.35 -10.93
N LEU A 41 9.49 -1.48 -10.20
CA LEU A 41 10.77 -0.85 -10.52
C LEU A 41 11.91 -1.74 -10.02
N LEU A 42 12.86 -2.02 -10.90
CA LEU A 42 14.07 -2.77 -10.63
C LEU A 42 15.27 -1.84 -10.65
N VAL A 43 16.02 -1.79 -9.54
CA VAL A 43 17.26 -1.01 -9.46
C VAL A 43 18.43 -1.95 -9.25
N ARG A 44 19.50 -1.73 -10.00
CA ARG A 44 20.78 -2.40 -9.82
C ARG A 44 21.93 -1.45 -10.14
N HIS A 45 23.03 -1.54 -9.38
CA HIS A 45 24.19 -0.64 -9.51
C HIS A 45 23.78 0.85 -9.50
N ASN A 46 22.82 1.21 -8.61
CA ASN A 46 22.22 2.53 -8.51
C ASN A 46 21.51 3.02 -9.79
N THR A 47 21.15 2.11 -10.70
CA THR A 47 20.55 2.43 -12.00
C THR A 47 19.24 1.65 -12.17
N ILE A 48 18.22 2.30 -12.74
CA ILE A 48 16.93 1.69 -13.06
C ILE A 48 17.14 0.74 -14.23
N ALA A 49 17.03 -0.56 -13.99
CA ALA A 49 17.15 -1.59 -15.02
C ALA A 49 15.84 -1.80 -15.80
N ALA A 50 14.71 -1.70 -15.11
CA ALA A 50 13.38 -1.72 -15.72
C ALA A 50 12.36 -1.07 -14.79
N GLU A 51 11.31 -0.50 -15.37
CA GLU A 51 10.12 -0.04 -14.67
C GLU A 51 8.89 -0.17 -15.56
N GLY A 52 7.72 -0.41 -14.95
CA GLY A 52 6.46 -0.49 -15.66
C GLY A 52 5.28 -0.15 -14.75
N TYR A 53 4.20 0.33 -15.37
CA TYR A 53 2.98 0.76 -14.69
C TYR A 53 1.76 0.17 -15.39
N TRP A 54 0.85 -0.41 -14.63
CA TRP A 54 -0.43 -0.90 -15.12
C TRP A 54 -1.42 0.26 -15.23
N ALA A 55 -1.90 0.56 -16.44
CA ALA A 55 -2.90 1.61 -16.62
C ALA A 55 -4.10 1.40 -15.66
N PRO A 56 -4.59 2.46 -14.97
CA PRO A 56 -4.34 3.88 -15.18
C PRO A 56 -3.18 4.47 -14.35
N TRP A 57 -2.35 3.68 -13.69
CA TRP A 57 -1.20 4.19 -12.95
C TRP A 57 -0.07 4.60 -13.89
N SER A 58 0.73 5.56 -13.43
CA SER A 58 1.88 6.13 -14.14
C SER A 58 2.98 6.50 -13.15
N ALA A 59 4.16 6.86 -13.67
CA ALA A 59 5.31 7.24 -12.85
C ALA A 59 5.04 8.41 -11.90
N ASP A 60 4.18 9.34 -12.30
CA ASP A 60 3.88 10.56 -11.55
C ASP A 60 2.69 10.38 -10.59
N ARG A 61 1.94 9.28 -10.73
CA ARG A 61 0.79 9.04 -9.87
C ARG A 61 1.23 8.61 -8.47
N LYS A 62 0.79 9.37 -7.48
CA LYS A 62 1.05 9.04 -6.08
C LYS A 62 0.17 7.91 -5.61
N HIS A 63 0.67 7.19 -4.64
CA HIS A 63 0.04 6.02 -4.06
C HIS A 63 0.21 6.05 -2.55
N ARG A 64 -0.77 5.61 -1.81
CA ARG A 64 -0.63 5.46 -0.37
C ARG A 64 0.30 4.28 -0.05
N MET A 65 1.30 4.55 0.75
CA MET A 65 2.36 3.58 1.08
C MET A 65 1.98 2.66 2.24
N TYR A 66 0.87 2.92 2.92
CA TYR A 66 0.45 2.15 4.09
C TYR A 66 1.62 1.97 5.08
N SER A 67 1.84 0.76 5.58
CA SER A 67 2.85 0.50 6.60
C SER A 67 4.31 0.74 6.17
N VAL A 68 4.59 0.93 4.89
CA VAL A 68 5.88 1.46 4.43
C VAL A 68 6.20 2.81 5.11
N SER A 69 5.17 3.60 5.42
CA SER A 69 5.29 4.88 6.15
C SER A 69 6.09 4.76 7.44
N LYS A 70 5.99 3.61 8.12
CA LYS A 70 6.72 3.33 9.36
C LYS A 70 8.24 3.45 9.19
N SER A 71 8.74 2.98 8.05
CA SER A 71 10.17 3.07 7.75
C SER A 71 10.62 4.52 7.56
N PHE A 72 9.77 5.38 6.98
CA PHE A 72 10.05 6.82 6.90
C PHE A 72 10.16 7.45 8.30
N VAL A 73 9.24 7.11 9.21
CA VAL A 73 9.29 7.60 10.61
C VAL A 73 10.55 7.11 11.31
N SER A 74 10.94 5.85 11.10
CA SER A 74 12.22 5.34 11.63
C SER A 74 13.40 6.19 11.17
N LEU A 75 13.47 6.50 9.87
CA LEU A 75 14.56 7.34 9.34
C LEU A 75 14.52 8.76 9.93
N ALA A 76 13.33 9.34 10.16
CA ALA A 76 13.21 10.63 10.86
C ALA A 76 13.73 10.57 12.29
N ILE A 77 13.44 9.49 13.03
CA ILE A 77 14.01 9.23 14.36
C ILE A 77 15.54 9.13 14.28
N GLY A 78 16.08 8.41 13.29
CA GLY A 78 17.52 8.30 13.09
C GLY A 78 18.20 9.65 12.86
N ILE A 79 17.60 10.54 12.09
CA ILE A 79 18.08 11.90 11.88
C ILE A 79 18.04 12.69 13.20
N MET A 80 16.97 12.56 14.00
CA MET A 80 16.88 13.23 15.32
C MET A 80 17.93 12.75 16.32
N ILE A 81 18.25 11.45 16.30
CA ILE A 81 19.31 10.89 17.14
C ILE A 81 20.67 11.48 16.75
N ASP A 82 20.96 11.55 15.43
CA ASP A 82 22.20 12.14 14.92
C ASP A 82 22.34 13.63 15.26
N GLU A 83 21.21 14.36 15.30
CA GLU A 83 21.14 15.75 15.75
C GLU A 83 21.16 15.91 17.30
N GLY A 84 21.23 14.82 18.04
CA GLY A 84 21.24 14.85 19.52
C GLY A 84 19.93 15.30 20.17
N LYS A 85 18.80 15.22 19.47
CA LYS A 85 17.48 15.66 19.95
C LYS A 85 16.73 14.61 20.76
N LEU A 86 17.06 13.34 20.57
CA LEU A 86 16.53 12.22 21.36
C LEU A 86 17.52 11.05 21.31
N THR A 87 17.29 10.04 22.14
CA THR A 87 18.05 8.80 22.18
C THR A 87 17.11 7.58 22.07
N LEU A 88 17.67 6.43 21.77
CA LEU A 88 16.90 5.16 21.72
C LEU A 88 16.33 4.79 23.10
N ASP A 89 16.96 5.22 24.18
CA ASP A 89 16.62 4.82 25.55
C ASP A 89 15.73 5.85 26.25
N ASP A 90 15.37 6.95 25.58
CA ASP A 90 14.43 7.94 26.11
C ASP A 90 13.04 7.31 26.28
N ARG A 91 12.39 7.64 27.40
CA ARG A 91 11.04 7.19 27.72
C ARG A 91 10.03 8.04 26.97
N VAL A 92 9.23 7.38 26.11
CA VAL A 92 8.30 8.10 25.23
C VAL A 92 7.22 8.88 25.99
N ALA A 93 6.83 8.43 27.18
CA ALA A 93 5.86 9.14 28.02
C ALA A 93 6.31 10.55 28.42
N GLU A 94 7.63 10.80 28.53
CA GLU A 94 8.18 12.11 28.93
C GLU A 94 7.91 13.20 27.89
N TYR A 95 7.71 12.81 26.61
CA TYR A 95 7.35 13.74 25.55
C TYR A 95 5.88 14.16 25.54
N PHE A 96 5.00 13.48 26.30
CA PHE A 96 3.54 13.66 26.22
C PHE A 96 2.86 13.86 27.59
N PRO A 97 3.36 14.77 28.48
CA PRO A 97 2.77 14.96 29.81
C PRO A 97 1.28 15.36 29.75
N ASP A 98 0.87 16.02 28.66
CA ASP A 98 -0.50 16.45 28.37
C ASP A 98 -1.44 15.33 27.87
N LYS A 99 -0.92 14.14 27.55
CA LYS A 99 -1.66 13.00 27.02
C LYS A 99 -1.75 11.83 28.01
N LEU A 100 -1.08 11.95 29.17
CA LEU A 100 -1.00 10.86 30.14
C LEU A 100 -2.28 10.80 30.99
N PRO A 101 -2.73 9.59 31.40
CA PRO A 101 -3.75 9.44 32.43
C PRO A 101 -3.20 9.89 33.80
N GLU A 102 -4.09 10.18 34.74
CA GLU A 102 -3.74 10.52 36.12
C GLU A 102 -2.76 9.51 36.75
N LYS A 103 -2.95 8.22 36.42
CA LYS A 103 -2.08 7.12 36.84
C LYS A 103 -1.62 6.29 35.65
N LEU A 104 -0.41 6.57 35.16
CA LEU A 104 0.20 5.80 34.08
C LEU A 104 0.67 4.43 34.59
N HIS A 105 0.41 3.37 33.80
CA HIS A 105 0.89 2.02 34.13
C HIS A 105 2.44 1.97 34.07
N PRO A 106 3.14 1.28 35.02
CA PRO A 106 4.60 1.21 35.06
C PRO A 106 5.25 0.74 33.75
N TRP A 107 4.65 -0.18 33.02
CA TRP A 107 5.17 -0.65 31.73
C TRP A 107 5.11 0.44 30.65
N LEU A 108 4.08 1.26 30.65
CA LEU A 108 3.98 2.40 29.71
C LEU A 108 4.95 3.52 30.13
N THR A 109 5.17 3.72 31.42
CA THR A 109 6.21 4.64 31.91
C THR A 109 7.61 4.20 31.50
N ALA A 110 7.86 2.88 31.44
CA ALA A 110 9.16 2.31 31.09
C ALA A 110 9.39 2.22 29.58
N SER A 111 8.35 2.33 28.74
CA SER A 111 8.46 2.18 27.28
C SER A 111 9.39 3.21 26.66
N THR A 112 10.36 2.75 25.89
CA THR A 112 11.39 3.56 25.25
C THR A 112 11.16 3.75 23.76
N VAL A 113 11.87 4.71 23.15
CA VAL A 113 11.91 4.90 21.69
C VAL A 113 12.33 3.60 20.99
N ARG A 114 13.30 2.87 21.55
CA ARG A 114 13.76 1.56 21.06
C ARG A 114 12.63 0.54 21.01
N ASP A 115 11.85 0.42 22.10
CA ASP A 115 10.74 -0.55 22.15
C ASP A 115 9.69 -0.28 21.09
N LEU A 116 9.40 0.99 20.80
CA LEU A 116 8.47 1.38 19.75
C LEU A 116 9.05 1.10 18.36
N LEU A 117 10.33 1.40 18.13
CA LEU A 117 11.01 1.13 16.86
C LEU A 117 11.09 -0.37 16.55
N THR A 118 11.30 -1.20 17.56
CA THR A 118 11.40 -2.66 17.40
C THR A 118 10.05 -3.38 17.42
N MET A 119 8.94 -2.66 17.51
CA MET A 119 7.60 -3.27 17.66
C MET A 119 7.51 -4.22 18.88
N SER A 120 8.17 -3.86 19.97
CA SER A 120 8.08 -4.56 21.26
C SER A 120 7.45 -3.68 22.34
N THR A 121 6.36 -3.00 21.97
CA THR A 121 5.58 -2.17 22.90
C THR A 121 4.94 -3.00 24.01
N ALA A 122 4.37 -2.35 25.01
CA ALA A 122 3.60 -3.04 26.03
C ALA A 122 2.21 -3.52 25.58
N HIS A 123 1.82 -3.27 24.32
CA HIS A 123 0.52 -3.61 23.76
C HIS A 123 0.60 -4.83 22.82
N SER A 124 -0.39 -5.71 22.91
CA SER A 124 -0.52 -6.90 22.02
C SER A 124 -1.07 -6.57 20.63
N ARG A 125 -1.57 -5.36 20.43
CA ARG A 125 -2.16 -4.86 19.18
C ARG A 125 -2.28 -3.34 19.21
N THR A 126 -2.54 -2.74 18.06
CA THR A 126 -2.83 -1.30 17.92
C THR A 126 -3.92 -0.85 18.90
N SER A 127 -3.63 0.21 19.65
CA SER A 127 -4.46 0.70 20.74
C SER A 127 -5.62 1.59 20.30
N TYR A 128 -5.60 2.14 19.09
CA TYR A 128 -6.64 3.02 18.55
C TYR A 128 -7.57 2.32 17.54
N THR A 129 -8.71 2.94 17.33
CA THR A 129 -9.65 2.70 16.23
C THR A 129 -9.87 4.02 15.46
N CYS A 130 -10.46 3.94 14.26
CA CYS A 130 -10.82 5.16 13.51
C CYS A 130 -11.80 6.07 14.25
N ASN A 131 -12.49 5.57 15.29
CA ASN A 131 -13.45 6.30 16.10
C ASN A 131 -12.82 7.05 17.28
N ASP A 132 -11.59 6.77 17.63
CA ASP A 132 -10.89 7.48 18.71
C ASP A 132 -10.46 8.88 18.22
N PRO A 133 -10.73 9.95 18.99
CA PRO A 133 -10.42 11.33 18.58
C PRO A 133 -8.94 11.70 18.75
N ASP A 134 -8.18 10.95 19.54
CA ASP A 134 -6.77 11.21 19.87
C ASP A 134 -6.04 9.88 20.00
N TRP A 135 -5.31 9.51 18.95
CA TRP A 135 -4.64 8.22 18.87
C TRP A 135 -3.40 8.13 19.74
N VAL A 136 -2.70 9.24 19.93
CA VAL A 136 -1.56 9.30 20.88
C VAL A 136 -2.03 9.04 22.30
N SER A 137 -3.11 9.69 22.71
CA SER A 137 -3.69 9.45 24.05
C SER A 137 -4.12 8.00 24.25
N THR A 138 -4.66 7.32 23.23
CA THR A 138 -5.08 5.91 23.38
C THR A 138 -3.91 4.99 23.72
N PHE A 139 -2.69 5.27 23.21
CA PHE A 139 -1.51 4.49 23.53
C PHE A 139 -1.21 4.48 25.05
N PHE A 140 -1.37 5.62 25.72
CA PHE A 140 -1.10 5.75 27.16
C PHE A 140 -2.29 5.37 28.04
N ASN A 141 -3.52 5.43 27.51
CA ASN A 141 -4.75 5.20 28.27
C ASN A 141 -5.30 3.75 28.14
N ARG A 142 -4.86 2.99 27.14
CA ARG A 142 -5.25 1.58 27.02
C ARG A 142 -4.39 0.71 27.95
N PRO A 143 -4.99 -0.28 28.64
CA PRO A 143 -4.22 -1.18 29.49
C PRO A 143 -3.17 -1.95 28.68
N PRO A 144 -1.92 -2.01 29.14
CA PRO A 144 -0.89 -2.83 28.51
C PRO A 144 -1.11 -4.32 28.84
N SER A 145 -0.51 -5.19 28.06
CA SER A 145 -0.64 -6.66 28.16
C SER A 145 0.65 -7.34 28.65
N HIS A 146 1.82 -6.78 28.44
CA HIS A 146 3.13 -7.35 28.78
C HIS A 146 4.21 -6.27 28.93
N PRO A 147 5.36 -6.59 29.54
CA PRO A 147 6.47 -5.65 29.66
C PRO A 147 7.01 -5.24 28.28
N PRO A 148 7.35 -3.94 28.08
CA PRO A 148 7.96 -3.47 26.83
C PRO A 148 9.36 -4.12 26.64
N GLY A 149 9.82 -4.18 25.39
CA GLY A 149 11.11 -4.73 25.00
C GLY A 149 11.20 -6.26 25.02
N THR A 150 10.10 -6.98 25.28
CA THR A 150 10.16 -8.44 25.48
C THR A 150 9.63 -9.26 24.32
N ILE A 151 8.54 -8.87 23.69
CA ILE A 151 7.84 -9.65 22.66
C ILE A 151 7.55 -8.76 21.46
N PHE A 152 7.88 -9.26 20.26
CA PHE A 152 7.47 -8.61 19.03
C PHE A 152 5.94 -8.64 18.90
N SER A 153 5.34 -7.46 18.83
CA SER A 153 3.91 -7.27 18.59
C SER A 153 3.71 -6.10 17.63
N TYR A 154 3.28 -6.39 16.41
CA TYR A 154 3.12 -5.35 15.39
C TYR A 154 2.04 -4.36 15.78
N ASP A 155 2.45 -3.15 16.14
CA ASP A 155 1.60 -2.10 16.71
C ASP A 155 1.73 -0.78 15.93
N THR A 156 0.70 -0.43 15.17
CA THR A 156 0.70 0.84 14.40
C THR A 156 0.62 2.06 15.31
N ALA A 157 0.05 1.95 16.53
CA ALA A 157 0.01 3.05 17.49
C ALA A 157 1.42 3.45 17.95
N ALA A 158 2.35 2.50 18.06
CA ALA A 158 3.76 2.79 18.33
C ALA A 158 4.34 3.80 17.34
N THR A 159 4.06 3.62 16.05
CA THR A 159 4.55 4.55 15.03
C THR A 159 3.85 5.90 15.08
N VAL A 160 2.56 5.95 15.42
CA VAL A 160 1.87 7.23 15.64
C VAL A 160 2.53 8.01 16.78
N VAL A 161 2.88 7.35 17.90
CA VAL A 161 3.59 7.98 19.02
C VAL A 161 4.99 8.45 18.60
N LEU A 162 5.75 7.64 17.84
CA LEU A 162 7.05 8.05 17.29
C LEU A 162 6.91 9.26 16.35
N THR A 163 5.89 9.27 15.49
CA THR A 163 5.63 10.41 14.59
C THR A 163 5.31 11.66 15.38
N ALA A 164 4.42 11.55 16.37
CA ALA A 164 4.08 12.65 17.26
C ALA A 164 5.30 13.17 18.05
N THR A 165 6.23 12.28 18.44
CA THR A 165 7.50 12.66 19.07
C THR A 165 8.35 13.50 18.12
N VAL A 166 8.52 13.05 16.86
CA VAL A 166 9.25 13.81 15.84
C VAL A 166 8.63 15.19 15.64
N GLU A 167 7.31 15.27 15.44
CA GLU A 167 6.61 16.52 15.17
C GLU A 167 6.65 17.49 16.36
N ARG A 168 6.53 16.96 17.60
CA ARG A 168 6.64 17.75 18.82
C ARG A 168 8.03 18.36 18.99
N LEU A 169 9.08 17.58 18.76
CA LEU A 169 10.46 18.05 18.86
C LEU A 169 10.87 18.96 17.70
N ALA A 170 10.33 18.74 16.51
CA ALA A 170 10.61 19.53 15.32
C ALA A 170 9.76 20.81 15.21
N GLY A 171 8.57 20.84 15.82
CA GLY A 171 7.59 21.93 15.66
C GLY A 171 6.95 21.98 14.29
N MET A 172 7.02 20.90 13.51
CA MET A 172 6.50 20.79 12.14
C MET A 172 6.17 19.33 11.76
N PRO A 173 5.37 19.07 10.69
CA PRO A 173 5.11 17.73 10.18
C PRO A 173 6.40 16.96 9.90
N PHE A 174 6.40 15.63 10.14
CA PHE A 174 7.63 14.84 10.06
C PHE A 174 8.24 14.78 8.65
N LEU A 175 7.42 14.77 7.58
CA LEU A 175 7.94 14.86 6.21
C LEU A 175 8.64 16.20 5.95
N ASP A 176 8.09 17.31 6.44
CA ASP A 176 8.70 18.64 6.30
C ASP A 176 10.03 18.72 7.06
N TYR A 177 10.11 18.09 8.24
CA TYR A 177 11.37 17.93 8.97
C TYR A 177 12.42 17.14 8.18
N MET A 178 12.00 16.08 7.47
CA MET A 178 12.88 15.24 6.67
C MET A 178 13.32 15.89 5.34
N ARG A 179 12.52 16.80 4.76
CA ARG A 179 12.80 17.37 3.43
C ARG A 179 14.22 17.91 3.29
N PRO A 180 14.65 18.97 3.99
CA PRO A 180 15.98 19.56 3.78
C PRO A 180 17.11 18.63 4.24
N ARG A 181 16.84 17.65 5.08
CA ARG A 181 17.83 16.75 5.67
C ARG A 181 18.12 15.55 4.80
N PHE A 182 17.06 15.03 4.14
CA PHE A 182 17.14 13.78 3.41
C PHE A 182 16.34 13.81 2.10
N LEU A 183 15.03 14.07 2.14
CA LEU A 183 14.14 13.81 1.02
C LEU A 183 14.48 14.64 -0.23
N ASP A 184 14.71 15.94 -0.07
CA ASP A 184 15.05 16.82 -1.21
C ASP A 184 16.41 16.46 -1.81
N ARG A 185 17.35 15.95 -0.98
CA ARG A 185 18.70 15.56 -1.42
C ARG A 185 18.71 14.31 -2.28
N ILE A 186 17.66 13.46 -2.21
CA ILE A 186 17.49 12.28 -3.05
C ILE A 186 16.52 12.51 -4.21
N GLY A 187 15.99 13.73 -4.38
CA GLY A 187 15.02 14.07 -5.41
C GLY A 187 13.63 13.49 -5.18
N PHE A 188 13.21 13.40 -3.91
CA PHE A 188 11.85 12.99 -3.52
C PHE A 188 10.83 14.04 -3.96
N SER A 189 9.63 13.63 -4.36
CA SER A 189 8.58 14.51 -4.87
C SER A 189 8.19 15.58 -3.87
N SER A 190 8.24 16.85 -4.30
CA SER A 190 7.96 18.02 -3.43
C SER A 190 6.51 18.07 -2.95
N ASP A 191 5.60 17.45 -3.69
CA ASP A 191 4.16 17.40 -3.44
C ASP A 191 3.69 16.07 -2.80
N ALA A 192 4.64 15.22 -2.34
CA ALA A 192 4.34 14.09 -1.47
C ALA A 192 3.89 14.59 -0.09
N TRP A 193 2.95 13.88 0.52
CA TRP A 193 2.32 14.28 1.78
C TRP A 193 1.97 13.09 2.67
N CYS A 194 1.42 13.35 3.85
CA CYS A 194 0.99 12.31 4.78
C CYS A 194 -0.42 12.59 5.30
N VAL A 195 -1.29 11.58 5.24
CA VAL A 195 -2.62 11.63 5.87
C VAL A 195 -2.45 11.92 7.36
N ARG A 196 -3.35 12.74 7.92
CA ARG A 196 -3.34 13.09 9.35
C ARG A 196 -4.30 12.22 10.16
N THR A 197 -3.93 11.99 11.41
CA THR A 197 -4.80 11.40 12.43
C THR A 197 -5.92 12.37 12.82
N PRO A 198 -6.97 11.93 13.56
CA PRO A 198 -8.04 12.83 14.01
C PRO A 198 -7.55 14.03 14.82
N GLU A 199 -6.48 13.88 15.61
CA GLU A 199 -5.86 14.97 16.39
C GLU A 199 -4.88 15.83 15.58
N GLY A 200 -4.66 15.53 14.28
CA GLY A 200 -3.86 16.36 13.38
C GLY A 200 -2.38 15.99 13.26
N VAL A 201 -1.90 14.96 13.95
CA VAL A 201 -0.56 14.38 13.77
C VAL A 201 -0.48 13.67 12.42
N SER A 202 0.65 13.69 11.73
CA SER A 202 0.82 12.87 10.54
C SER A 202 0.67 11.38 10.87
N TRP A 203 -0.14 10.66 10.10
CA TRP A 203 -0.29 9.21 10.30
C TRP A 203 0.93 8.44 9.80
N GLY A 204 2.06 8.62 10.46
CA GLY A 204 3.32 7.98 10.06
C GLY A 204 3.29 6.46 10.05
N GLY A 205 2.29 5.86 10.71
CA GLY A 205 2.08 4.41 10.68
C GLY A 205 1.49 3.87 9.36
N SER A 206 0.87 4.74 8.52
CA SER A 206 0.14 4.27 7.34
C SER A 206 -0.16 5.35 6.28
N GLY A 207 0.17 6.60 6.50
CA GLY A 207 -0.41 7.73 5.75
C GLY A 207 0.48 8.37 4.69
N VAL A 208 1.73 7.97 4.49
CA VAL A 208 2.61 8.57 3.46
C VAL A 208 2.04 8.28 2.07
N ILE A 209 1.94 9.35 1.26
CA ILE A 209 1.48 9.30 -0.13
C ILE A 209 2.60 9.88 -1.01
N CYS A 210 3.20 9.02 -1.83
CA CYS A 210 4.31 9.36 -2.70
C CYS A 210 4.32 8.48 -3.96
N THR A 211 5.23 8.71 -4.88
CA THR A 211 5.37 7.90 -6.11
C THR A 211 6.14 6.61 -5.85
N LEU A 212 6.05 5.66 -6.77
CA LEU A 212 6.87 4.44 -6.76
C LEU A 212 8.36 4.76 -6.80
N ARG A 213 8.76 5.75 -7.61
CA ARG A 213 10.15 6.21 -7.70
C ARG A 213 10.64 6.82 -6.40
N ASP A 214 9.79 7.51 -5.65
CA ASP A 214 10.14 8.06 -4.34
C ASP A 214 10.43 6.94 -3.34
N LEU A 215 9.58 5.92 -3.30
CA LEU A 215 9.79 4.75 -2.46
C LEU A 215 11.11 4.05 -2.81
N ALA A 216 11.39 3.86 -4.10
CA ALA A 216 12.62 3.24 -4.57
C ALA A 216 13.86 4.05 -4.17
N ARG A 217 13.83 5.38 -4.23
CA ARG A 217 14.94 6.25 -3.80
C ARG A 217 15.25 6.07 -2.30
N VAL A 218 14.22 6.02 -1.46
CA VAL A 218 14.41 5.82 -0.01
C VAL A 218 14.99 4.43 0.27
N GLY A 219 14.46 3.38 -0.36
CA GLY A 219 15.02 2.02 -0.25
C GLY A 219 16.47 1.94 -0.69
N LEU A 220 16.80 2.55 -1.83
CA LEU A 220 18.16 2.60 -2.39
C LEU A 220 19.12 3.36 -1.48
N ALA A 221 18.72 4.49 -0.92
CA ALA A 221 19.55 5.24 0.04
C ALA A 221 19.89 4.38 1.26
N CYS A 222 18.92 3.61 1.78
CA CYS A 222 19.14 2.67 2.89
C CYS A 222 20.05 1.49 2.45
N MET A 223 19.83 0.93 1.25
CA MET A 223 20.66 -0.16 0.70
C MET A 223 22.13 0.26 0.57
N ASN A 224 22.38 1.53 0.24
CA ASN A 224 23.70 2.13 0.17
C ASN A 224 24.24 2.64 1.52
N GLY A 225 23.71 2.14 2.65
CA GLY A 225 24.17 2.50 3.99
C GLY A 225 23.99 3.97 4.34
N GLY A 226 22.97 4.64 3.79
CA GLY A 226 22.66 6.05 4.02
C GLY A 226 23.41 7.02 3.09
N THR A 227 23.88 6.56 1.93
CA THR A 227 24.53 7.43 0.93
C THR A 227 23.68 7.55 -0.34
N TRP A 228 23.77 8.70 -1.00
CA TRP A 228 23.16 9.01 -2.29
C TRP A 228 24.13 9.81 -3.16
N GLY A 229 24.45 9.32 -4.35
CA GLY A 229 25.39 9.97 -5.24
C GLY A 229 26.81 10.15 -4.66
N GLY A 230 27.17 9.36 -3.65
CA GLY A 230 28.44 9.46 -2.92
C GLY A 230 28.40 10.40 -1.70
N GLU A 231 27.28 11.07 -1.46
CA GLU A 231 27.09 11.94 -0.30
C GLU A 231 26.35 11.21 0.83
N ARG A 232 26.71 11.51 2.09
CA ARG A 232 25.97 11.06 3.27
C ARG A 232 24.66 11.83 3.36
N VAL A 233 23.53 11.10 3.30
CA VAL A 233 22.18 11.67 3.41
C VAL A 233 21.39 11.15 4.60
N LEU A 234 21.84 10.03 5.19
CA LEU A 234 21.31 9.46 6.44
C LEU A 234 22.45 9.00 7.34
N PRO A 235 22.26 8.97 8.67
CA PRO A 235 23.28 8.52 9.62
C PRO A 235 23.62 7.03 9.39
N ALA A 236 24.89 6.72 9.10
CA ALA A 236 25.32 5.37 8.70
C ALA A 236 25.06 4.32 9.79
N GLU A 237 25.40 4.65 11.05
CA GLU A 237 25.25 3.73 12.17
C GLU A 237 23.77 3.41 12.42
N TYR A 238 22.91 4.44 12.32
CA TYR A 238 21.47 4.23 12.47
C TYR A 238 20.91 3.38 11.33
N VAL A 239 21.24 3.66 10.07
CA VAL A 239 20.78 2.86 8.92
C VAL A 239 21.22 1.40 9.06
N SER A 240 22.48 1.17 9.44
CA SER A 240 22.99 -0.17 9.70
C SER A 240 22.20 -0.90 10.80
N ALA A 241 21.93 -0.23 11.91
CA ALA A 241 21.11 -0.80 12.99
C ALA A 241 19.66 -1.03 12.56
N ALA A 242 19.05 -0.05 11.88
CA ALA A 242 17.64 -0.10 11.47
C ALA A 242 17.36 -1.22 10.46
N THR A 243 18.32 -1.52 9.58
CA THR A 243 18.21 -2.61 8.58
C THR A 243 18.73 -3.95 9.09
N SER A 244 19.24 -4.02 10.32
CA SER A 244 19.71 -5.25 10.98
C SER A 244 18.66 -5.81 11.94
N LYS A 245 18.78 -7.09 12.28
CA LYS A 245 17.88 -7.72 13.25
C LYS A 245 18.08 -7.14 14.65
N GLN A 246 17.06 -6.54 15.19
CA GLN A 246 17.00 -6.01 16.56
C GLN A 246 16.15 -6.88 17.47
N ILE A 247 15.11 -7.52 16.91
CA ILE A 247 14.23 -8.44 17.63
C ILE A 247 13.86 -9.64 16.76
N ASP A 248 13.58 -10.76 17.40
CA ASP A 248 13.11 -11.98 16.72
C ASP A 248 11.60 -11.86 16.44
N ASN A 249 11.20 -12.26 15.23
CA ASN A 249 9.79 -12.37 14.84
C ASN A 249 9.52 -13.68 14.05
N SER A 250 10.27 -14.74 14.35
CA SER A 250 10.21 -16.06 13.70
C SER A 250 8.77 -16.62 13.58
N ILE A 251 7.88 -16.24 14.51
CA ILE A 251 6.44 -16.58 14.47
C ILE A 251 5.77 -16.13 13.15
N ARG A 252 6.28 -15.09 12.51
CA ARG A 252 5.76 -14.59 11.23
C ARG A 252 6.55 -15.06 10.00
N GLY A 253 7.49 -16.01 10.17
CA GLY A 253 8.27 -16.59 9.09
C GLY A 253 9.27 -15.64 8.43
N ASN A 254 9.69 -14.58 9.13
CA ASN A 254 10.71 -13.61 8.69
C ASN A 254 11.99 -13.74 9.51
N ASP A 255 13.11 -13.22 8.99
CA ASP A 255 14.43 -13.29 9.63
C ASP A 255 14.63 -12.26 10.75
N GLY A 256 13.54 -11.76 11.33
CA GLY A 256 13.54 -10.77 12.40
C GLY A 256 13.03 -9.39 11.95
N TYR A 257 13.19 -8.39 12.84
CA TYR A 257 12.76 -7.03 12.62
C TYR A 257 13.82 -6.06 13.11
N GLY A 258 14.05 -5.00 12.36
CA GLY A 258 14.95 -3.91 12.73
C GLY A 258 14.20 -2.76 13.39
N TYR A 259 14.56 -1.51 13.06
CA TYR A 259 13.82 -0.33 13.50
C TYR A 259 12.76 0.04 12.44
N GLN A 260 11.54 -0.47 12.59
CA GLN A 260 10.41 -0.32 11.65
C GLN A 260 10.73 -0.81 10.22
N ILE A 261 11.64 -1.77 10.09
CA ILE A 261 12.12 -2.36 8.84
C ILE A 261 12.14 -3.88 9.01
N TRP A 262 11.54 -4.60 8.07
CA TRP A 262 11.51 -6.05 8.06
C TRP A 262 12.85 -6.63 7.61
N ARG A 263 13.30 -7.68 8.26
CA ARG A 263 14.43 -8.48 7.75
C ARG A 263 13.90 -9.50 6.75
N ASP A 264 14.64 -9.69 5.69
CA ASP A 264 14.40 -10.68 4.66
C ASP A 264 15.50 -11.72 4.63
N LYS A 265 15.24 -12.86 3.99
CA LYS A 265 16.29 -13.84 3.67
C LYS A 265 17.37 -13.20 2.80
N GLU A 266 18.46 -13.95 2.57
CA GLU A 266 19.58 -13.52 1.72
C GLU A 266 20.19 -12.17 2.15
N ASN A 267 20.30 -11.96 3.47
CA ASN A 267 20.75 -10.70 4.07
C ASN A 267 19.96 -9.46 3.63
N GLY A 268 18.75 -9.65 3.11
CA GLY A 268 17.88 -8.59 2.65
C GLY A 268 17.16 -7.85 3.76
N PHE A 269 16.55 -6.74 3.41
CA PHE A 269 15.57 -6.03 4.22
C PHE A 269 14.45 -5.47 3.35
N SER A 270 13.30 -5.15 3.95
CA SER A 270 12.20 -4.58 3.17
C SER A 270 11.34 -3.62 3.97
N PHE A 271 10.82 -2.61 3.27
CA PHE A 271 9.69 -1.80 3.68
C PHE A 271 8.42 -2.47 3.15
N ARG A 272 7.43 -2.67 4.01
CA ARG A 272 6.22 -3.42 3.64
C ARG A 272 4.96 -2.68 4.03
N GLY A 273 4.02 -2.57 3.09
CA GLY A 273 2.72 -1.95 3.29
C GLY A 273 1.56 -2.87 2.87
N MET A 274 0.40 -2.65 3.46
CA MET A 274 -0.84 -3.33 3.10
C MET A 274 -1.12 -3.19 1.61
N GLY A 275 -1.71 -4.20 0.98
CA GLY A 275 -1.94 -4.23 -0.46
C GLY A 275 -0.67 -4.48 -1.27
N SER A 276 0.44 -4.89 -0.63
CA SER A 276 1.73 -5.22 -1.23
C SER A 276 2.48 -4.02 -1.80
N GLN A 277 2.59 -2.96 -0.99
CA GLN A 277 3.55 -1.89 -1.21
C GLN A 277 4.91 -2.37 -0.70
N TYR A 278 5.91 -2.50 -1.56
CA TYR A 278 7.22 -3.02 -1.19
C TYR A 278 8.38 -2.19 -1.72
N ALA A 279 9.42 -2.03 -0.88
CA ALA A 279 10.79 -1.87 -1.33
C ALA A 279 11.60 -3.00 -0.69
N ILE A 280 12.03 -3.97 -1.48
CA ILE A 280 12.83 -5.12 -1.06
C ILE A 280 14.26 -4.90 -1.56
N CYS A 281 15.21 -4.86 -0.63
CA CYS A 281 16.60 -4.54 -0.89
C CYS A 281 17.52 -5.70 -0.53
N PHE A 282 18.43 -6.04 -1.41
CA PHE A 282 19.47 -7.06 -1.25
C PHE A 282 20.85 -6.43 -1.43
N PRO A 283 21.46 -5.91 -0.34
CA PRO A 283 22.75 -5.21 -0.43
C PRO A 283 23.86 -6.07 -1.05
N ASP A 284 23.91 -7.37 -0.72
CA ASP A 284 24.93 -8.30 -1.21
C ASP A 284 24.83 -8.58 -2.73
N ARG A 285 23.70 -8.23 -3.34
CA ARG A 285 23.47 -8.39 -4.79
C ARG A 285 23.34 -7.05 -5.49
N ASP A 286 23.50 -5.94 -4.76
CA ASP A 286 23.27 -4.57 -5.26
C ASP A 286 21.94 -4.48 -6.07
N PHE A 287 20.88 -5.07 -5.51
CA PHE A 287 19.58 -5.21 -6.16
C PHE A 287 18.44 -4.75 -5.26
N ALA A 288 17.59 -3.90 -5.80
CA ALA A 288 16.33 -3.51 -5.17
C ALA A 288 15.14 -3.74 -6.11
N PHE A 289 14.11 -4.37 -5.57
CA PHE A 289 12.79 -4.52 -6.18
C PHE A 289 11.79 -3.63 -5.44
N THR A 290 11.10 -2.76 -6.17
CA THR A 290 10.07 -1.90 -5.59
C THR A 290 8.77 -2.09 -6.34
N CYS A 291 7.65 -2.17 -5.63
CA CYS A 291 6.34 -2.26 -6.26
C CYS A 291 5.25 -1.55 -5.46
N ILE A 292 4.21 -1.17 -6.18
CA ILE A 292 2.91 -0.72 -5.67
C ILE A 292 1.82 -1.59 -6.29
N SER A 293 0.81 -1.94 -5.50
CA SER A 293 -0.26 -2.85 -5.92
C SER A 293 -1.48 -2.75 -5.00
N ASP A 294 -2.56 -3.43 -5.34
CA ASP A 294 -3.67 -3.70 -4.42
C ASP A 294 -4.00 -5.20 -4.40
N THR A 295 -3.35 -5.90 -3.49
CA THR A 295 -3.61 -7.32 -3.22
C THR A 295 -4.51 -7.55 -2.00
N GLN A 296 -5.22 -6.52 -1.54
CA GLN A 296 -6.17 -6.66 -0.44
C GLN A 296 -7.26 -7.67 -0.82
N GLY A 297 -7.55 -8.61 0.09
CA GLY A 297 -8.54 -9.65 -0.16
C GLY A 297 -8.12 -10.75 -1.14
N ALA A 298 -6.90 -10.73 -1.67
CA ALA A 298 -6.39 -11.84 -2.46
C ALA A 298 -6.16 -13.07 -1.56
N PRO A 299 -6.61 -14.28 -1.97
CA PRO A 299 -6.44 -15.50 -1.17
C PRO A 299 -4.98 -15.86 -0.91
N SER A 300 -4.08 -15.54 -1.84
CA SER A 300 -2.65 -15.79 -1.76
C SER A 300 -1.88 -14.79 -0.88
N GLY A 301 -2.56 -13.79 -0.31
CA GLY A 301 -1.86 -12.69 0.34
C GLY A 301 -0.90 -12.00 -0.64
N SER A 302 0.33 -11.76 -0.21
CA SER A 302 1.32 -11.18 -1.10
C SER A 302 2.19 -12.26 -1.75
N ALA A 303 1.81 -12.72 -2.94
CA ALA A 303 2.64 -13.60 -3.76
C ALA A 303 3.82 -12.87 -4.42
N ILE A 304 3.76 -11.54 -4.55
CA ILE A 304 4.75 -10.74 -5.29
C ILE A 304 6.20 -11.01 -4.85
N PRO A 305 6.56 -11.03 -3.54
CA PRO A 305 7.92 -11.35 -3.14
C PRO A 305 8.37 -12.77 -3.49
N ALA A 306 7.45 -13.73 -3.55
CA ALA A 306 7.76 -15.09 -3.99
C ALA A 306 8.02 -15.12 -5.50
N VAL A 307 7.14 -14.52 -6.29
CA VAL A 307 7.31 -14.42 -7.75
C VAL A 307 8.62 -13.71 -8.10
N MET A 308 8.96 -12.61 -7.42
CA MET A 308 10.22 -11.90 -7.60
C MET A 308 11.42 -12.81 -7.29
N ARG A 309 11.38 -13.58 -6.19
CA ARG A 309 12.46 -14.49 -5.81
C ARG A 309 12.60 -15.68 -6.74
N GLU A 310 11.54 -16.11 -7.37
CA GLU A 310 11.56 -17.26 -8.29
C GLU A 310 11.94 -16.83 -9.71
N GLU A 311 11.43 -15.69 -10.20
CA GLU A 311 11.59 -15.28 -11.60
C GLU A 311 12.73 -14.27 -11.83
N LEU A 312 13.12 -13.48 -10.82
CA LEU A 312 14.13 -12.43 -11.00
C LEU A 312 15.43 -12.75 -10.24
N TYR A 313 15.34 -12.99 -8.94
CA TYR A 313 16.49 -13.06 -8.06
C TYR A 313 17.54 -14.13 -8.45
N PRO A 314 17.18 -15.37 -8.88
CA PRO A 314 18.14 -16.39 -9.27
C PRO A 314 18.90 -16.08 -10.57
N HIS A 315 18.34 -15.22 -11.40
CA HIS A 315 18.87 -14.87 -12.71
C HIS A 315 19.79 -13.64 -12.71
N LEU A 316 20.01 -13.02 -11.54
CA LEU A 316 20.92 -11.88 -11.40
C LEU A 316 22.37 -12.32 -11.65
N SER A 317 23.03 -11.69 -12.62
CA SER A 317 24.44 -11.89 -12.93
C SER A 317 25.29 -10.75 -12.35
N ASP A 318 26.48 -11.06 -11.79
CA ASP A 318 27.38 -10.03 -11.26
C ASP A 318 28.12 -9.26 -12.37
N LYS A 319 27.89 -9.65 -13.62
CA LYS A 319 28.46 -9.01 -14.81
C LYS A 319 27.33 -8.66 -15.78
N PRO A 320 27.52 -7.62 -16.63
CA PRO A 320 26.63 -7.40 -17.76
C PRO A 320 26.46 -8.68 -18.59
N LEU A 321 25.25 -8.90 -19.05
CA LEU A 321 24.90 -10.02 -19.93
C LEU A 321 25.03 -9.61 -21.40
N PRO A 322 25.17 -10.56 -22.31
CA PRO A 322 25.01 -10.29 -23.74
C PRO A 322 23.62 -9.69 -24.00
N GLU A 323 23.57 -8.68 -24.87
CA GLU A 323 22.32 -8.09 -25.28
C GLU A 323 21.42 -9.12 -25.97
N ASN A 324 20.11 -9.04 -25.72
CA ASN A 324 19.07 -9.85 -26.36
C ASN A 324 18.01 -8.94 -26.97
N PRO A 325 18.23 -8.44 -28.19
CA PRO A 325 17.35 -7.45 -28.81
C PRO A 325 15.90 -7.91 -28.95
N ASP A 326 15.67 -9.21 -29.21
CA ASP A 326 14.32 -9.76 -29.38
C ASP A 326 13.56 -9.72 -28.04
N ALA A 327 14.16 -10.21 -26.96
CA ALA A 327 13.54 -10.18 -25.63
C ALA A 327 13.40 -8.72 -25.11
N GLN A 328 14.31 -7.83 -25.46
CA GLN A 328 14.21 -6.40 -25.12
C GLN A 328 13.04 -5.73 -25.82
N ALA A 329 12.86 -6.02 -27.12
CA ALA A 329 11.76 -5.47 -27.89
C ALA A 329 10.40 -6.00 -27.36
N GLU A 330 10.32 -7.32 -27.05
CA GLU A 330 9.14 -7.92 -26.43
C GLU A 330 8.85 -7.31 -25.06
N LEU A 331 9.87 -7.11 -24.22
CA LEU A 331 9.73 -6.50 -22.91
C LEU A 331 9.24 -5.03 -23.01
N ALA A 332 9.79 -4.26 -23.95
CA ALA A 332 9.37 -2.88 -24.17
C ALA A 332 7.90 -2.80 -24.62
N ASP A 333 7.48 -3.66 -25.55
CA ASP A 333 6.09 -3.76 -25.98
C ASP A 333 5.18 -4.17 -24.81
N ARG A 334 5.60 -5.20 -24.06
CA ARG A 334 4.84 -5.67 -22.90
C ARG A 334 4.65 -4.59 -21.84
N ILE A 335 5.69 -3.83 -21.51
CA ILE A 335 5.64 -2.72 -20.53
C ILE A 335 4.70 -1.61 -21.04
N ALA A 336 4.74 -1.29 -22.32
CA ALA A 336 3.89 -0.26 -22.91
C ALA A 336 2.39 -0.57 -22.85
N HIS A 337 2.03 -1.86 -22.73
CA HIS A 337 0.65 -2.34 -22.75
C HIS A 337 0.18 -2.91 -21.41
N LEU A 338 0.90 -2.65 -20.30
CA LEU A 338 0.47 -3.07 -18.97
C LEU A 338 -0.84 -2.39 -18.58
N ALA A 339 -1.84 -3.19 -18.22
CA ALA A 339 -3.13 -2.71 -17.73
C ALA A 339 -3.70 -3.70 -16.70
N VAL A 340 -4.50 -3.20 -15.77
CA VAL A 340 -5.22 -4.06 -14.81
C VAL A 340 -6.18 -4.94 -15.57
N LEU A 341 -6.09 -6.25 -15.33
CA LEU A 341 -6.91 -7.24 -16.00
C LEU A 341 -8.38 -7.14 -15.55
N PRO A 342 -9.33 -7.22 -16.48
CA PRO A 342 -10.75 -7.30 -16.12
C PRO A 342 -11.05 -8.60 -15.38
N ILE A 343 -12.16 -8.62 -14.63
CA ILE A 343 -12.67 -9.87 -14.02
C ILE A 343 -12.87 -10.95 -15.08
N PRO A 344 -12.46 -12.22 -14.81
CA PRO A 344 -12.61 -13.30 -15.79
C PRO A 344 -14.06 -13.76 -15.92
N GLY A 345 -14.46 -14.15 -17.13
CA GLY A 345 -15.76 -14.68 -17.45
C GLY A 345 -16.17 -14.42 -18.91
N SER A 346 -17.42 -14.72 -19.22
CA SER A 346 -17.99 -14.44 -20.53
C SER A 346 -18.43 -12.97 -20.65
N PRO A 347 -18.29 -12.34 -21.82
CA PRO A 347 -18.84 -11.01 -22.05
C PRO A 347 -20.38 -11.04 -22.20
N ASP A 348 -20.98 -12.18 -22.41
CA ASP A 348 -22.41 -12.35 -22.65
C ASP A 348 -22.96 -13.62 -21.99
N ALA A 349 -24.26 -13.58 -21.68
CA ALA A 349 -25.05 -14.73 -21.20
C ALA A 349 -26.52 -14.58 -21.59
N PRO A 350 -27.31 -15.69 -21.61
CA PRO A 350 -28.73 -15.63 -21.89
C PRO A 350 -29.50 -14.61 -21.07
N ALA A 351 -29.20 -14.52 -19.75
CA ALA A 351 -29.83 -13.57 -18.85
C ALA A 351 -29.56 -12.11 -19.23
N ALA A 352 -28.47 -11.79 -19.89
CA ALA A 352 -28.11 -10.40 -20.20
C ALA A 352 -29.21 -9.64 -20.93
N SER A 353 -29.85 -10.25 -21.92
CA SER A 353 -30.97 -9.64 -22.67
C SER A 353 -32.24 -9.51 -21.83
N GLU A 354 -32.50 -10.44 -20.93
CA GLU A 354 -33.71 -10.50 -20.11
C GLU A 354 -33.70 -9.45 -18.97
N VAL A 355 -32.50 -9.16 -18.43
CA VAL A 355 -32.33 -8.25 -17.29
C VAL A 355 -31.92 -6.83 -17.71
N ASN A 356 -31.58 -6.61 -18.97
CA ASN A 356 -31.13 -5.32 -19.48
C ASN A 356 -32.16 -4.21 -19.26
N GLY A 357 -31.81 -3.21 -18.44
CA GLY A 357 -32.66 -2.06 -18.13
C GLY A 357 -33.82 -2.35 -17.17
N VAL A 358 -33.89 -3.56 -16.62
CA VAL A 358 -34.97 -3.98 -15.71
C VAL A 358 -34.69 -3.48 -14.30
N TRP A 359 -35.67 -2.82 -13.68
CA TRP A 359 -35.60 -2.42 -12.27
C TRP A 359 -36.01 -3.58 -11.35
N TYR A 360 -35.28 -3.73 -10.25
CA TYR A 360 -35.59 -4.65 -9.15
C TYR A 360 -35.79 -3.83 -7.88
N ALA A 361 -36.89 -4.09 -7.14
CA ALA A 361 -37.04 -3.64 -5.77
C ALA A 361 -36.34 -4.62 -4.84
N LEU A 362 -35.46 -4.13 -3.98
CA LEU A 362 -34.76 -4.96 -3.00
C LEU A 362 -35.47 -4.91 -1.65
N GLU A 363 -35.52 -6.03 -0.95
CA GLU A 363 -35.96 -6.13 0.42
C GLU A 363 -34.97 -5.44 1.38
N ASP A 364 -35.40 -5.21 2.63
CA ASP A 364 -34.53 -4.63 3.65
C ASP A 364 -33.22 -5.42 3.78
N ASN A 365 -32.10 -4.71 3.68
CA ASN A 365 -30.77 -5.31 3.66
C ASN A 365 -29.74 -4.40 4.33
N SER A 366 -28.60 -4.99 4.74
CA SER A 366 -27.53 -4.28 5.43
C SER A 366 -26.86 -3.17 4.61
N MET A 367 -27.01 -3.18 3.28
CA MET A 367 -26.43 -2.20 2.37
C MET A 367 -27.35 -0.98 2.16
N GLY A 368 -28.61 -1.04 2.64
CA GLY A 368 -29.59 0.03 2.49
C GLY A 368 -29.99 0.33 1.04
N ILE A 369 -29.73 -0.61 0.09
CA ILE A 369 -30.10 -0.47 -1.30
C ILE A 369 -31.57 -0.87 -1.44
N THR A 370 -32.41 0.05 -1.91
CA THR A 370 -33.87 -0.17 -2.02
C THR A 370 -34.30 -0.61 -3.40
N LYS A 371 -33.59 -0.17 -4.45
CA LYS A 371 -33.83 -0.60 -5.84
C LYS A 371 -32.55 -0.52 -6.65
N MET A 372 -32.50 -1.31 -7.73
CA MET A 372 -31.36 -1.30 -8.66
C MET A 372 -31.77 -1.76 -10.06
N ARG A 373 -30.93 -1.42 -11.04
CA ARG A 373 -30.93 -2.05 -12.38
C ARG A 373 -29.54 -2.14 -12.95
N LEU A 374 -29.37 -3.05 -13.89
CA LEU A 374 -28.21 -3.15 -14.77
C LEU A 374 -28.64 -2.83 -16.19
N SER A 375 -27.84 -2.02 -16.88
CA SER A 375 -28.01 -1.73 -18.30
C SER A 375 -26.73 -2.08 -19.04
N PHE A 376 -26.84 -2.69 -20.22
CA PHE A 376 -25.71 -3.14 -21.03
C PHE A 376 -25.75 -2.48 -22.41
N GLU A 377 -24.60 -1.94 -22.83
CA GLU A 377 -24.40 -1.34 -24.15
C GLU A 377 -23.04 -1.79 -24.70
N GLN A 378 -23.03 -2.74 -25.63
CA GLN A 378 -21.81 -3.33 -26.22
C GLN A 378 -20.84 -3.85 -25.13
N GLU A 379 -19.62 -3.28 -25.03
CA GLU A 379 -18.56 -3.68 -24.09
C GLU A 379 -18.60 -2.92 -22.77
N GLN A 380 -19.71 -2.35 -22.39
CA GLN A 380 -19.88 -1.60 -21.14
C GLN A 380 -21.28 -1.76 -20.58
N GLY A 381 -21.41 -1.46 -19.29
CA GLY A 381 -22.69 -1.41 -18.61
C GLY A 381 -22.72 -0.33 -17.57
N THR A 382 -23.91 -0.14 -17.02
CA THR A 382 -24.17 0.78 -15.91
C THR A 382 -24.95 0.06 -14.84
N TRP A 383 -24.47 0.11 -13.62
CA TRP A 383 -25.21 -0.27 -12.44
C TRP A 383 -25.81 0.99 -11.79
N GLU A 384 -27.13 1.09 -11.80
CA GLU A 384 -27.88 2.16 -11.14
C GLU A 384 -28.54 1.60 -9.89
N TYR A 385 -28.50 2.35 -8.79
CA TYR A 385 -29.11 1.93 -7.53
C TYR A 385 -29.46 3.13 -6.66
N THR A 386 -30.44 2.95 -5.78
CA THR A 386 -30.83 3.92 -4.77
C THR A 386 -30.52 3.38 -3.39
N ASN A 387 -29.83 4.17 -2.58
CA ASN A 387 -29.55 3.87 -1.17
C ASN A 387 -29.80 5.08 -0.28
N GLY A 388 -29.39 5.04 0.98
CA GLY A 388 -29.57 6.16 1.93
C GLY A 388 -28.89 7.47 1.53
N GLN A 389 -27.98 7.47 0.55
CA GLN A 389 -27.30 8.66 0.02
C GLN A 389 -27.99 9.21 -1.25
N GLY A 390 -28.98 8.53 -1.78
CA GLY A 390 -29.74 8.90 -2.98
C GLY A 390 -29.52 7.97 -4.16
N ASP A 391 -29.78 8.48 -5.36
CA ASP A 391 -29.58 7.75 -6.61
C ASP A 391 -28.12 7.77 -7.02
N ASN A 392 -27.62 6.61 -7.39
CA ASN A 392 -26.21 6.36 -7.73
C ASN A 392 -26.10 5.63 -9.07
N ALA A 393 -24.99 5.83 -9.76
CA ALA A 393 -24.68 5.13 -11.00
C ALA A 393 -23.19 4.84 -11.08
N LEU A 394 -22.83 3.59 -11.41
CA LEU A 394 -21.47 3.15 -11.66
C LEU A 394 -21.38 2.54 -13.05
N ARG A 395 -20.51 3.07 -13.89
CA ARG A 395 -20.19 2.48 -15.19
C ARG A 395 -19.11 1.43 -15.04
N PHE A 396 -19.22 0.34 -15.78
CA PHE A 396 -18.25 -0.77 -15.79
C PHE A 396 -17.99 -1.27 -17.20
N GLY A 397 -16.83 -1.87 -17.43
CA GLY A 397 -16.49 -2.54 -18.68
C GLY A 397 -16.89 -4.01 -18.66
N ILE A 398 -17.14 -4.58 -19.84
CA ILE A 398 -17.36 -6.01 -20.07
C ILE A 398 -16.20 -6.51 -20.92
N GLY A 399 -15.46 -7.51 -20.41
CA GLY A 399 -14.22 -7.97 -21.04
C GLY A 399 -13.05 -6.97 -20.99
N ARG A 400 -13.25 -5.84 -20.36
CA ARG A 400 -12.23 -4.80 -20.13
C ARG A 400 -12.50 -4.06 -18.82
N THR A 401 -11.53 -3.34 -18.31
CA THR A 401 -11.71 -2.37 -17.22
C THR A 401 -12.18 -1.03 -17.79
N LEU A 402 -13.01 -0.31 -17.05
CA LEU A 402 -13.44 1.03 -17.38
C LEU A 402 -13.12 1.97 -16.20
N SER A 403 -12.41 3.07 -16.49
CA SER A 403 -12.16 4.15 -15.51
C SER A 403 -13.42 4.98 -15.31
N GLY A 404 -13.68 5.38 -14.06
CA GLY A 404 -14.83 6.18 -13.72
C GLY A 404 -14.74 6.76 -12.32
N LYS A 405 -15.90 7.22 -11.82
CA LYS A 405 -16.08 7.65 -10.45
C LYS A 405 -16.98 6.65 -9.73
N PHE A 406 -16.56 6.23 -8.53
CA PHE A 406 -17.42 5.49 -7.63
C PHE A 406 -18.30 6.47 -6.87
N PRO A 407 -19.63 6.29 -6.82
CA PRO A 407 -20.57 7.31 -6.33
C PRO A 407 -20.62 7.41 -4.80
N GLN A 408 -19.57 7.03 -4.10
CA GLN A 408 -19.43 7.18 -2.66
C GLN A 408 -19.01 8.62 -2.30
N ARG A 409 -19.76 9.26 -1.39
CA ARG A 409 -19.55 10.65 -1.01
C ARG A 409 -18.83 10.86 0.32
N ASN A 410 -18.63 9.78 1.09
CA ASN A 410 -17.99 9.80 2.40
C ASN A 410 -16.54 9.35 2.28
N TYR A 411 -15.66 10.24 1.86
CA TYR A 411 -14.25 9.95 1.62
C TYR A 411 -13.36 10.53 2.72
N TYR A 412 -12.38 9.76 3.18
CA TYR A 412 -11.31 10.28 4.01
C TYR A 412 -10.34 11.07 3.13
N GLY A 413 -10.28 12.40 3.33
CA GLY A 413 -9.37 13.27 2.60
C GLY A 413 -7.96 13.28 3.22
N GLU A 414 -7.46 14.49 3.46
CA GLU A 414 -6.13 14.69 4.06
C GLU A 414 -6.04 14.29 5.54
N GLN A 415 -7.19 14.15 6.20
CA GLN A 415 -7.28 13.78 7.62
C GLN A 415 -8.34 12.70 7.81
N ILE A 416 -8.05 11.73 8.69
CA ILE A 416 -9.03 10.71 9.09
C ILE A 416 -10.25 11.40 9.69
N ARG A 417 -11.44 10.94 9.30
CA ARG A 417 -12.76 11.53 9.61
C ARG A 417 -13.10 12.85 8.92
N SER A 418 -12.23 13.43 8.12
CA SER A 418 -12.67 14.48 7.22
C SER A 418 -13.48 13.88 6.08
N VAL A 419 -14.62 14.49 5.77
CA VAL A 419 -15.52 14.02 4.71
C VAL A 419 -15.64 15.13 3.66
N PRO A 420 -14.79 15.12 2.64
CA PRO A 420 -14.76 16.19 1.64
C PRO A 420 -15.93 16.14 0.65
N GLY A 421 -16.75 15.08 0.65
CA GLY A 421 -17.88 14.94 -0.26
C GLY A 421 -17.49 14.73 -1.73
N ILE A 422 -16.31 14.17 -1.99
CA ILE A 422 -15.81 13.83 -3.32
C ILE A 422 -16.07 12.35 -3.64
N GLU A 423 -16.23 12.06 -4.92
CA GLU A 423 -16.33 10.70 -5.44
C GLU A 423 -14.95 10.11 -5.64
N TYR A 424 -14.80 8.81 -5.35
CA TYR A 424 -13.54 8.08 -5.58
C TYR A 424 -13.28 7.86 -7.07
N ASP A 425 -12.02 7.94 -7.48
CA ASP A 425 -11.59 7.37 -8.74
C ASP A 425 -11.64 5.85 -8.65
N CYS A 426 -12.14 5.18 -9.69
CA CYS A 426 -12.23 3.74 -9.72
C CYS A 426 -11.97 3.14 -11.11
N LEU A 427 -11.66 1.84 -11.11
CA LEU A 427 -11.75 0.94 -12.25
C LEU A 427 -12.85 -0.06 -11.97
N ALA A 428 -13.72 -0.31 -12.93
CA ALA A 428 -14.77 -1.31 -12.78
C ALA A 428 -14.83 -2.23 -14.01
N SER A 429 -15.02 -3.51 -13.75
CA SER A 429 -15.26 -4.54 -14.79
C SER A 429 -16.29 -5.55 -14.32
N ALA A 430 -17.03 -6.12 -15.25
CA ALA A 430 -17.96 -7.22 -14.99
C ALA A 430 -17.85 -8.31 -16.05
N ALA A 431 -18.19 -9.52 -15.66
CA ALA A 431 -18.26 -10.68 -16.54
C ALA A 431 -19.29 -11.68 -16.02
N TRP A 432 -19.91 -12.39 -16.94
CA TRP A 432 -20.80 -13.50 -16.63
C TRP A 432 -19.97 -14.74 -16.28
N ILE A 433 -20.23 -15.32 -15.11
CA ILE A 433 -19.53 -16.53 -14.66
C ILE A 433 -20.33 -17.81 -15.00
N ASP A 434 -21.62 -17.66 -15.26
CA ASP A 434 -22.54 -18.67 -15.76
C ASP A 434 -23.72 -18.00 -16.51
N GLU A 435 -24.76 -18.77 -16.85
CA GLU A 435 -25.91 -18.29 -17.62
C GLU A 435 -26.76 -17.24 -16.91
N GLN A 436 -26.65 -17.11 -15.58
CA GLN A 436 -27.54 -16.30 -14.72
C GLN A 436 -26.79 -15.39 -13.73
N THR A 437 -25.46 -15.51 -13.61
CA THR A 437 -24.68 -14.79 -12.60
C THR A 437 -23.67 -13.86 -13.24
N LEU A 438 -23.82 -12.57 -12.99
CA LEU A 438 -22.85 -11.52 -13.34
C LEU A 438 -22.00 -11.20 -12.11
N ASN A 439 -20.69 -11.32 -12.21
CA ASN A 439 -19.76 -10.80 -11.24
C ASN A 439 -19.19 -9.45 -11.68
N MET A 440 -19.04 -8.54 -10.72
CA MET A 440 -18.42 -7.24 -10.93
C MET A 440 -17.28 -7.05 -9.92
N GLU A 441 -16.20 -6.48 -10.39
CA GLU A 441 -15.06 -6.08 -9.56
C GLU A 441 -14.81 -4.58 -9.74
N VAL A 442 -14.69 -3.87 -8.62
CA VAL A 442 -14.41 -2.43 -8.57
C VAL A 442 -13.15 -2.22 -7.78
N TYR A 443 -12.16 -1.57 -8.36
CA TYR A 443 -10.94 -1.12 -7.68
C TYR A 443 -11.01 0.39 -7.48
N ILE A 444 -10.92 0.83 -6.23
CA ILE A 444 -10.75 2.25 -5.91
C ILE A 444 -9.29 2.61 -6.19
N THR A 445 -9.09 3.57 -7.09
CA THR A 445 -7.76 3.93 -7.60
C THR A 445 -7.30 5.31 -7.11
N ASP A 446 -7.90 5.79 -6.05
CA ASP A 446 -7.61 7.08 -5.42
C ASP A 446 -6.49 6.97 -4.37
N ASN A 447 -6.32 8.00 -3.54
CA ASN A 447 -5.31 8.01 -2.46
C ASN A 447 -5.50 6.89 -1.44
N HIS A 448 -6.72 6.41 -1.22
CA HIS A 448 -7.00 5.24 -0.39
C HIS A 448 -7.41 4.09 -1.30
N LEU A 449 -6.71 2.97 -1.17
CA LEU A 449 -7.02 1.77 -1.92
C LEU A 449 -8.19 1.03 -1.30
N GLY A 450 -8.96 0.41 -2.14
CA GLY A 450 -10.05 -0.46 -1.75
C GLY A 450 -10.74 -1.04 -2.96
N GLY A 451 -11.70 -1.90 -2.71
CA GLY A 451 -12.45 -2.53 -3.79
C GLY A 451 -13.77 -3.11 -3.32
N LEU A 452 -14.58 -3.46 -4.29
CA LEU A 452 -15.80 -4.21 -4.11
C LEU A 452 -15.79 -5.41 -5.04
N ARG A 453 -16.26 -6.54 -4.53
CA ARG A 453 -16.71 -7.67 -5.33
C ARG A 453 -18.20 -7.82 -5.16
N ILE A 454 -18.89 -7.86 -6.29
CA ILE A 454 -20.36 -7.92 -6.33
C ILE A 454 -20.75 -9.10 -7.22
N SER A 455 -21.68 -9.92 -6.74
CA SER A 455 -22.36 -10.95 -7.55
C SER A 455 -23.82 -10.59 -7.66
N PHE A 456 -24.34 -10.57 -8.88
CA PHE A 456 -25.72 -10.41 -9.22
C PHE A 456 -26.21 -11.74 -9.83
N ALA A 457 -27.09 -12.44 -9.12
CA ALA A 457 -27.63 -13.73 -9.57
C ALA A 457 -29.13 -13.56 -9.87
N PHE A 458 -29.54 -13.94 -11.07
CA PHE A 458 -30.90 -13.79 -11.57
C PHE A 458 -31.61 -15.13 -11.63
N LYS A 459 -32.87 -15.16 -11.23
CA LYS A 459 -33.73 -16.33 -11.32
C LYS A 459 -35.18 -15.91 -11.57
N GLU A 460 -35.66 -16.10 -12.80
CA GLU A 460 -37.00 -15.68 -13.20
C GLU A 460 -37.22 -14.16 -12.93
N GLU A 461 -38.15 -13.82 -12.03
CA GLU A 461 -38.46 -12.44 -11.64
C GLU A 461 -37.67 -11.97 -10.41
N GLU A 462 -36.72 -12.78 -9.91
CA GLU A 462 -35.98 -12.50 -8.68
C GLU A 462 -34.49 -12.22 -8.95
N ILE A 463 -33.90 -11.43 -8.06
CA ILE A 463 -32.47 -11.15 -8.04
C ILE A 463 -31.89 -11.41 -6.64
N GLY A 464 -30.73 -12.06 -6.59
CA GLY A 464 -29.86 -12.12 -5.42
C GLY A 464 -28.63 -11.24 -5.65
N VAL A 465 -28.28 -10.43 -4.67
CA VAL A 465 -27.09 -9.58 -4.69
C VAL A 465 -26.20 -9.94 -3.50
N PHE A 466 -24.93 -10.16 -3.75
CA PHE A 466 -23.93 -10.36 -2.71
C PHE A 466 -22.77 -9.39 -2.92
N MET A 467 -22.43 -8.61 -1.89
CA MET A 467 -21.32 -7.67 -1.94
C MET A 467 -20.32 -7.94 -0.83
N THR A 468 -19.04 -7.84 -1.15
CA THR A 468 -17.95 -7.83 -0.19
C THR A 468 -17.03 -6.65 -0.46
N LYS A 469 -16.73 -5.89 0.58
CA LYS A 469 -15.76 -4.80 0.50
C LYS A 469 -14.34 -5.31 0.81
N GLN A 470 -13.36 -4.62 0.25
CA GLN A 470 -11.94 -4.79 0.50
C GLN A 470 -11.33 -3.40 0.71
N ALA A 471 -11.60 -2.82 1.88
CA ALA A 471 -11.13 -1.47 2.23
C ALA A 471 -10.92 -1.36 3.74
N GLU A 472 -9.99 -0.48 4.16
CA GLU A 472 -9.60 -0.34 5.57
C GLU A 472 -10.72 0.31 6.40
N PHE A 473 -11.15 1.54 6.05
CA PHE A 473 -12.06 2.36 6.87
C PHE A 473 -13.23 2.96 6.09
N PHE A 474 -13.53 2.48 4.90
CA PHE A 474 -14.59 3.00 4.05
C PHE A 474 -15.28 1.89 3.26
N LEU A 475 -16.34 2.18 2.53
CA LEU A 475 -17.22 1.23 1.83
C LEU A 475 -17.94 0.24 2.78
N ASP A 476 -18.08 0.58 4.07
CA ASP A 476 -18.67 -0.33 5.07
C ASP A 476 -20.11 -0.71 4.75
N GLU A 477 -20.86 0.17 4.09
CA GLU A 477 -22.21 -0.05 3.63
C GLU A 477 -22.33 -1.08 2.49
N TYR A 478 -21.26 -1.32 1.73
CA TYR A 478 -21.27 -2.26 0.60
C TYR A 478 -20.79 -3.66 1.02
N ASN A 479 -21.42 -4.22 2.03
CA ASN A 479 -21.07 -5.55 2.54
C ASN A 479 -22.30 -6.30 3.05
N GLY A 480 -22.68 -7.40 2.37
CA GLY A 480 -23.82 -8.21 2.75
C GLY A 480 -24.58 -8.82 1.59
N PHE A 481 -25.79 -9.29 1.87
CA PHE A 481 -26.70 -9.89 0.91
C PHE A 481 -27.98 -9.06 0.80
N ALA A 482 -28.58 -9.06 -0.40
CA ALA A 482 -29.91 -8.57 -0.64
C ALA A 482 -30.66 -9.48 -1.60
N GLY A 483 -31.96 -9.65 -1.39
CA GLY A 483 -32.87 -10.27 -2.33
C GLY A 483 -33.83 -9.20 -2.88
N GLY A 484 -34.37 -9.43 -4.08
CA GLY A 484 -35.32 -8.52 -4.67
C GLY A 484 -36.15 -9.13 -5.79
N LYS A 485 -37.18 -8.36 -6.22
CA LYS A 485 -38.08 -8.76 -7.30
C LYS A 485 -38.18 -7.70 -8.38
N ARG A 486 -38.40 -8.13 -9.58
CA ARG A 486 -38.66 -7.29 -10.74
C ARG A 486 -39.84 -6.35 -10.48
N LEU A 487 -39.68 -5.06 -10.86
CA LEU A 487 -40.71 -4.03 -10.77
C LEU A 487 -41.61 -4.01 -11.99
#